data_73d62488f2ad3db3a54a0bc8177eab56
#
_entry.id   73d62488f2ad3db3a54a0bc8177eab56
#
_cell.length_a   1.000
_cell.length_b   1.000
_cell.length_c   1.000
_cell.angle_alpha   90.00
_cell.angle_beta   90.00
_cell.angle_gamma   90.00
#
_symmetry.space_group_name_H-M   'P 1'
#
loop_
_entity.id
_entity.type
_entity.pdbx_description
1 polymer ?
#
loop_
_entity_poly.entity_id
_entity_poly.type
_entity_poly.pdbx_seq_one_letter_code
_entity_poly.pdbx_strand_id
1 'polypeptide(L)'
;MTSKPRVGGRYTARIQKRRKPNPDQRRRELCDAAIQLLADDGAKGLSHLKVDGRAGVPDGTTSFYFRTRSALLHAIAERMVELDLAALQAVADSPGLDDGASASTLAKVVIQSGVDPQLKLTKARYELTIQATRDPVIAATLQRATDAFTKMHHDILVQLLPHGADLDPDVVDDLSNVTLTFINGLMLRFVHGDRIIDSPEQLDAVLAAIVTGILRSDQRGRLTHDGAVLQPPLTRSLPRR
;
A
#
# COMPACT_ATOMS: atom_id res chain seq x y z
N MET A 1 -21.77 -75.11 18.56
CA MET A 1 -22.14 -73.92 19.36
C MET A 1 -21.06 -72.87 19.12
N THR A 2 -21.33 -71.96 18.14
CA THR A 2 -20.41 -70.92 17.74
C THR A 2 -21.03 -69.56 18.06
N SER A 3 -20.44 -68.87 19.04
CA SER A 3 -20.83 -67.54 19.48
C SER A 3 -20.20 -66.47 18.57
N LYS A 4 -21.04 -65.60 17.96
CA LYS A 4 -20.64 -64.40 17.23
C LYS A 4 -20.38 -63.23 18.16
N PRO A 5 -19.30 -62.43 17.99
CA PRO A 5 -19.16 -61.18 18.71
C PRO A 5 -19.92 -60.08 18.03
N ARG A 6 -20.71 -59.33 18.80
CA ARG A 6 -21.39 -58.07 18.39
C ARG A 6 -20.35 -56.96 18.42
N VAL A 7 -20.04 -56.40 17.25
CA VAL A 7 -19.33 -55.11 17.11
C VAL A 7 -20.38 -54.01 16.97
N GLY A 8 -20.61 -53.24 18.02
CA GLY A 8 -21.46 -52.07 18.06
C GLY A 8 -20.63 -50.84 18.48
N GLY A 9 -19.76 -50.33 17.60
CA GLY A 9 -19.11 -49.06 17.81
C GLY A 9 -19.94 -47.92 17.19
N ARG A 10 -20.71 -47.19 18.01
CA ARG A 10 -21.35 -45.94 17.58
C ARG A 10 -20.27 -44.86 17.50
N TYR A 11 -19.83 -44.52 16.28
CA TYR A 11 -19.08 -43.32 16.02
C TYR A 11 -20.02 -42.10 16.19
N THR A 12 -20.04 -41.50 17.36
CA THR A 12 -20.62 -40.18 17.56
C THR A 12 -19.58 -39.16 17.05
N ALA A 13 -19.71 -38.75 15.79
CA ALA A 13 -19.03 -37.58 15.28
C ALA A 13 -19.44 -36.36 16.12
N ARG A 14 -18.52 -35.91 16.97
CA ARG A 14 -18.68 -34.71 17.80
C ARG A 14 -18.67 -33.54 16.83
N ILE A 15 -19.82 -33.03 16.42
CA ILE A 15 -19.99 -31.80 15.66
C ILE A 15 -19.38 -30.69 16.54
N GLN A 16 -18.13 -30.27 16.23
CA GLN A 16 -17.54 -29.10 16.83
C GLN A 16 -18.40 -27.90 16.44
N LYS A 17 -19.20 -27.40 17.38
CA LYS A 17 -19.97 -26.17 17.26
C LYS A 17 -18.98 -25.05 16.90
N ARG A 18 -18.93 -24.61 15.61
CA ARG A 18 -18.11 -23.47 15.16
C ARG A 18 -18.47 -22.30 16.07
N ARG A 19 -17.52 -21.87 16.88
CA ARG A 19 -17.63 -20.68 17.74
C ARG A 19 -18.04 -19.51 16.83
N LYS A 20 -19.13 -18.81 17.16
CA LYS A 20 -19.52 -17.60 16.42
C LYS A 20 -18.33 -16.64 16.42
N PRO A 21 -17.88 -16.14 15.27
CA PRO A 21 -16.77 -15.19 15.23
C PRO A 21 -17.12 -13.97 16.10
N ASN A 22 -16.10 -13.41 16.76
CA ASN A 22 -16.21 -12.11 17.42
C ASN A 22 -16.69 -11.07 16.39
N PRO A 23 -17.59 -10.15 16.74
CA PRO A 23 -18.08 -9.11 15.83
C PRO A 23 -16.96 -8.33 15.13
N ASP A 24 -15.87 -8.00 15.82
CA ASP A 24 -14.73 -7.28 15.23
C ASP A 24 -13.97 -8.15 14.23
N GLN A 25 -13.77 -9.42 14.53
CA GLN A 25 -13.20 -10.37 13.58
C GLN A 25 -14.07 -10.49 12.33
N ARG A 26 -15.39 -10.57 12.49
CA ARG A 26 -16.31 -10.63 11.35
C ARG A 26 -16.27 -9.36 10.50
N ARG A 27 -16.18 -8.19 11.12
CA ARG A 27 -16.01 -6.92 10.39
C ARG A 27 -14.74 -6.93 9.55
N ARG A 28 -13.59 -7.38 10.11
CA ARG A 28 -12.33 -7.51 9.38
C ARG A 28 -12.44 -8.48 8.21
N GLU A 29 -13.02 -9.66 8.41
CA GLU A 29 -13.22 -10.66 7.34
C GLU A 29 -14.05 -10.09 6.18
N LEU A 30 -15.10 -9.32 6.46
CA LEU A 30 -15.91 -8.65 5.44
C LEU A 30 -15.13 -7.56 4.72
N CYS A 31 -14.33 -6.76 5.43
CA CYS A 31 -13.46 -5.76 4.81
C CYS A 31 -12.37 -6.41 3.95
N ASP A 32 -11.76 -7.51 4.39
CA ASP A 32 -10.74 -8.24 3.63
C ASP A 32 -11.33 -8.80 2.31
N ALA A 33 -12.56 -9.35 2.36
CA ALA A 33 -13.29 -9.78 1.16
C ALA A 33 -13.63 -8.59 0.23
N ALA A 34 -13.99 -7.45 0.80
CA ALA A 34 -14.31 -6.24 0.04
C ALA A 34 -13.07 -5.60 -0.61
N ILE A 35 -11.90 -5.65 0.05
CA ILE A 35 -10.61 -5.25 -0.53
C ILE A 35 -10.30 -6.08 -1.78
N GLN A 36 -10.51 -7.40 -1.73
CA GLN A 36 -10.32 -8.25 -2.90
C GLN A 36 -11.26 -7.88 -4.06
N LEU A 37 -12.54 -7.57 -3.75
CA LEU A 37 -13.48 -7.10 -4.76
C LEU A 37 -13.10 -5.75 -5.37
N LEU A 38 -12.58 -4.82 -4.57
CA LEU A 38 -12.04 -3.56 -5.09
C LEU A 38 -10.88 -3.79 -6.05
N ALA A 39 -9.99 -4.75 -5.73
CA ALA A 39 -8.86 -5.09 -6.59
C ALA A 39 -9.28 -5.75 -7.91
N ASP A 40 -10.31 -6.62 -7.86
CA ASP A 40 -10.75 -7.41 -9.01
C ASP A 40 -11.75 -6.64 -9.89
N ASP A 41 -12.76 -5.97 -9.29
CA ASP A 41 -13.93 -5.39 -9.96
C ASP A 41 -13.99 -3.86 -9.88
N GLY A 42 -13.06 -3.22 -9.17
CA GLY A 42 -13.07 -1.80 -8.89
C GLY A 42 -14.21 -1.35 -7.97
N ALA A 43 -14.25 -0.04 -7.68
CA ALA A 43 -15.27 0.50 -6.78
C ALA A 43 -16.71 0.30 -7.30
N LYS A 44 -16.93 0.31 -8.61
CA LYS A 44 -18.28 0.07 -9.19
C LYS A 44 -18.76 -1.36 -8.97
N GLY A 45 -17.85 -2.32 -8.91
CA GLY A 45 -18.15 -3.72 -8.66
C GLY A 45 -18.51 -4.06 -7.20
N LEU A 46 -18.24 -3.15 -6.26
CA LEU A 46 -18.45 -3.37 -4.84
C LEU A 46 -19.96 -3.28 -4.47
N SER A 47 -20.52 -4.36 -3.94
CA SER A 47 -21.84 -4.38 -3.33
C SER A 47 -21.87 -5.30 -2.11
N HIS A 48 -22.80 -5.06 -1.18
CA HIS A 48 -22.94 -5.87 0.04
C HIS A 48 -23.13 -7.35 -0.28
N LEU A 49 -23.96 -7.67 -1.27
CA LEU A 49 -24.23 -9.06 -1.67
C LEU A 49 -22.98 -9.73 -2.25
N LYS A 50 -22.18 -9.02 -3.06
CA LYS A 50 -20.91 -9.56 -3.57
C LYS A 50 -19.91 -9.80 -2.46
N VAL A 51 -19.87 -8.92 -1.44
CA VAL A 51 -18.99 -9.09 -0.26
C VAL A 51 -19.44 -10.32 0.53
N ASP A 52 -20.75 -10.52 0.76
CA ASP A 52 -21.28 -11.71 1.42
C ASP A 52 -20.84 -12.99 0.69
N GLY A 53 -21.00 -13.02 -0.63
CA GLY A 53 -20.60 -14.15 -1.46
C GLY A 53 -19.09 -14.40 -1.43
N ARG A 54 -18.26 -13.34 -1.51
CA ARG A 54 -16.80 -13.45 -1.46
C ARG A 54 -16.30 -13.90 -0.08
N ALA A 55 -16.95 -13.45 1.00
CA ALA A 55 -16.62 -13.83 2.38
C ALA A 55 -17.19 -15.20 2.78
N GLY A 56 -18.01 -15.82 1.94
CA GLY A 56 -18.66 -17.09 2.24
C GLY A 56 -19.63 -17.02 3.44
N VAL A 57 -20.34 -15.90 3.59
CA VAL A 57 -21.30 -15.66 4.66
C VAL A 57 -22.73 -15.58 4.11
N PRO A 58 -23.78 -15.76 4.95
CA PRO A 58 -25.16 -15.59 4.54
C PRO A 58 -25.45 -14.19 4.00
N ASP A 59 -26.33 -14.10 2.98
CA ASP A 59 -26.81 -12.84 2.41
C ASP A 59 -27.35 -11.91 3.49
N GLY A 60 -27.04 -10.61 3.38
CA GLY A 60 -27.43 -9.60 4.35
C GLY A 60 -26.46 -9.43 5.53
N THR A 61 -25.44 -10.30 5.66
CA THR A 61 -24.44 -10.18 6.73
C THR A 61 -23.71 -8.84 6.61
N THR A 62 -23.19 -8.49 5.43
CA THR A 62 -22.49 -7.22 5.21
C THR A 62 -23.40 -6.02 5.49
N SER A 63 -24.67 -6.07 5.08
CA SER A 63 -25.65 -5.01 5.35
C SER A 63 -25.96 -4.84 6.84
N PHE A 64 -25.88 -5.91 7.62
CA PHE A 64 -26.00 -5.84 9.07
C PHE A 64 -24.86 -5.06 9.71
N TYR A 65 -23.62 -5.27 9.27
CA TYR A 65 -22.43 -4.59 9.81
C TYR A 65 -22.20 -3.18 9.22
N PHE A 66 -22.55 -2.99 7.96
CA PHE A 66 -22.33 -1.75 7.20
C PHE A 66 -23.61 -1.36 6.47
N ARG A 67 -24.41 -0.45 7.10
CA ARG A 67 -25.74 -0.09 6.61
C ARG A 67 -25.78 0.54 5.23
N THR A 68 -24.71 1.21 4.84
CA THR A 68 -24.61 1.93 3.55
C THR A 68 -23.33 1.56 2.83
N ARG A 69 -23.31 1.79 1.52
CA ARG A 69 -22.10 1.63 0.71
C ARG A 69 -20.97 2.55 1.18
N SER A 70 -21.28 3.78 1.60
CA SER A 70 -20.30 4.71 2.16
C SER A 70 -19.71 4.16 3.46
N ALA A 71 -20.54 3.66 4.40
CA ALA A 71 -20.05 3.05 5.63
C ALA A 71 -19.14 1.83 5.36
N LEU A 72 -19.44 1.05 4.33
CA LEU A 72 -18.57 -0.05 3.90
C LEU A 72 -17.24 0.48 3.36
N LEU A 73 -17.26 1.47 2.48
CA LEU A 73 -16.03 2.08 1.93
C LEU A 73 -15.15 2.71 3.02
N HIS A 74 -15.74 3.40 3.98
CA HIS A 74 -15.00 3.95 5.12
C HIS A 74 -14.33 2.84 5.94
N ALA A 75 -15.06 1.74 6.22
CA ALA A 75 -14.50 0.60 6.94
C ALA A 75 -13.38 -0.12 6.15
N ILE A 76 -13.49 -0.19 4.82
CA ILE A 76 -12.43 -0.73 3.95
C ILE A 76 -11.19 0.17 4.01
N ALA A 77 -11.35 1.50 3.98
CA ALA A 77 -10.24 2.43 4.11
C ALA A 77 -9.52 2.29 5.46
N GLU A 78 -10.27 2.20 6.56
CA GLU A 78 -9.70 1.91 7.89
C GLU A 78 -8.93 0.58 7.92
N ARG A 79 -9.51 -0.47 7.33
CA ARG A 79 -8.84 -1.78 7.25
C ARG A 79 -7.57 -1.74 6.40
N MET A 80 -7.57 -0.99 5.30
CA MET A 80 -6.40 -0.80 4.46
C MET A 80 -5.28 -0.11 5.25
N VAL A 81 -5.59 0.95 6.01
CA VAL A 81 -4.62 1.64 6.87
C VAL A 81 -4.07 0.71 7.96
N GLU A 82 -4.92 -0.13 8.59
CA GLU A 82 -4.44 -1.16 9.54
C GLU A 82 -3.40 -2.09 8.90
N LEU A 83 -3.67 -2.57 7.68
CA LEU A 83 -2.76 -3.45 6.95
C LEU A 83 -1.47 -2.75 6.56
N ASP A 84 -1.56 -1.52 6.10
CA ASP A 84 -0.42 -0.70 5.71
C ASP A 84 0.51 -0.41 6.90
N LEU A 85 -0.06 0.03 8.03
CA LEU A 85 0.72 0.30 9.25
C LEU A 85 1.35 -0.99 9.83
N ALA A 86 0.64 -2.12 9.76
CA ALA A 86 1.22 -3.41 10.16
C ALA A 86 2.39 -3.82 9.26
N ALA A 87 2.30 -3.58 7.95
CA ALA A 87 3.39 -3.83 7.02
C ALA A 87 4.61 -2.93 7.30
N LEU A 88 4.39 -1.64 7.59
CA LEU A 88 5.45 -0.71 7.99
C LEU A 88 6.15 -1.14 9.27
N GLN A 89 5.37 -1.55 10.29
CA GLN A 89 5.93 -2.05 11.54
C GLN A 89 6.78 -3.30 11.31
N ALA A 90 6.33 -4.22 10.47
CA ALA A 90 7.09 -5.43 10.12
C ALA A 90 8.43 -5.10 9.42
N VAL A 91 8.47 -4.03 8.62
CA VAL A 91 9.72 -3.52 8.03
C VAL A 91 10.62 -2.93 9.12
N ALA A 92 10.07 -2.11 10.02
CA ALA A 92 10.83 -1.50 11.10
C ALA A 92 11.43 -2.54 12.07
N ASP A 93 10.71 -3.64 12.31
CA ASP A 93 11.15 -4.73 13.19
C ASP A 93 12.11 -5.73 12.48
N SER A 94 12.40 -5.55 11.19
CA SER A 94 13.26 -6.46 10.43
C SER A 94 14.73 -6.30 10.87
N PRO A 95 15.44 -7.39 11.17
CA PRO A 95 16.87 -7.31 11.48
C PRO A 95 17.65 -6.83 10.25
N GLY A 96 18.52 -5.83 10.43
CA GLY A 96 19.38 -5.29 9.36
C GLY A 96 19.07 -3.85 8.93
N LEU A 97 18.11 -3.18 9.59
CA LEU A 97 17.93 -1.72 9.38
C LEU A 97 19.18 -0.92 9.80
N ASP A 98 19.92 -1.41 10.81
CA ASP A 98 21.11 -0.74 11.37
C ASP A 98 22.38 -0.94 10.53
N ASP A 99 22.43 -1.90 9.59
CA ASP A 99 23.64 -2.28 8.83
C ASP A 99 23.70 -1.70 7.39
N GLY A 100 22.95 -0.64 7.07
CA GLY A 100 22.89 -0.07 5.72
C GLY A 100 22.03 -0.93 4.74
N ALA A 101 21.39 -1.99 5.22
CA ALA A 101 20.49 -2.85 4.44
C ALA A 101 19.08 -2.24 4.26
N SER A 102 18.82 -1.07 4.83
CA SER A 102 17.49 -0.42 4.84
C SER A 102 16.94 -0.17 3.45
N ALA A 103 17.78 0.31 2.51
CA ALA A 103 17.38 0.54 1.13
C ALA A 103 16.95 -0.78 0.47
N SER A 104 17.74 -1.83 0.60
CA SER A 104 17.41 -3.14 0.04
C SER A 104 16.11 -3.72 0.62
N THR A 105 15.82 -3.50 1.90
CA THR A 105 14.56 -3.91 2.52
C THR A 105 13.37 -3.13 1.93
N LEU A 106 13.50 -1.80 1.78
CA LEU A 106 12.50 -0.97 1.13
C LEU A 106 12.25 -1.44 -0.32
N ALA A 107 13.31 -1.66 -1.08
CA ALA A 107 13.22 -2.12 -2.46
C ALA A 107 12.51 -3.48 -2.56
N LYS A 108 12.79 -4.42 -1.66
CA LYS A 108 12.08 -5.71 -1.58
C LYS A 108 10.59 -5.52 -1.36
N VAL A 109 10.19 -4.65 -0.43
CA VAL A 109 8.76 -4.37 -0.14
C VAL A 109 8.08 -3.74 -1.36
N VAL A 110 8.73 -2.77 -2.01
CA VAL A 110 8.19 -2.12 -3.21
C VAL A 110 8.02 -3.13 -4.35
N ILE A 111 9.03 -3.93 -4.65
CA ILE A 111 8.95 -4.95 -5.71
C ILE A 111 7.87 -6.00 -5.37
N GLN A 112 7.77 -6.41 -4.12
CA GLN A 112 6.76 -7.35 -3.66
C GLN A 112 5.33 -6.79 -3.81
N SER A 113 5.14 -5.47 -3.72
CA SER A 113 3.83 -4.82 -3.94
C SER A 113 3.29 -5.01 -5.37
N GLY A 114 4.15 -5.37 -6.32
CA GLY A 114 3.81 -5.70 -7.70
C GLY A 114 3.52 -7.19 -7.96
N VAL A 115 3.49 -8.04 -6.93
CA VAL A 115 3.25 -9.49 -7.03
C VAL A 115 2.08 -9.89 -6.14
N ASP A 116 1.25 -10.84 -6.58
CA ASP A 116 0.18 -11.38 -5.74
C ASP A 116 0.74 -12.10 -4.50
N PRO A 117 0.09 -11.96 -3.35
CA PRO A 117 -1.18 -11.29 -3.09
C PRO A 117 -1.09 -9.77 -2.86
N GLN A 118 0.10 -9.16 -2.71
CA GLN A 118 0.29 -7.74 -2.42
C GLN A 118 -0.17 -6.83 -3.56
N LEU A 119 -0.08 -7.29 -4.81
CA LEU A 119 -0.59 -6.55 -5.97
C LEU A 119 -2.10 -6.26 -5.84
N LYS A 120 -2.87 -7.16 -5.26
CA LYS A 120 -4.30 -6.92 -4.98
C LYS A 120 -4.50 -5.81 -3.96
N LEU A 121 -3.70 -5.76 -2.90
CA LEU A 121 -3.73 -4.64 -1.94
C LEU A 121 -3.36 -3.32 -2.63
N THR A 122 -2.34 -3.35 -3.47
CA THR A 122 -1.91 -2.16 -4.25
C THR A 122 -3.04 -1.66 -5.16
N LYS A 123 -3.71 -2.54 -5.91
CA LYS A 123 -4.88 -2.19 -6.75
C LYS A 123 -6.01 -1.58 -5.93
N ALA A 124 -6.39 -2.22 -4.82
CA ALA A 124 -7.44 -1.73 -3.94
C ALA A 124 -7.10 -0.36 -3.34
N ARG A 125 -5.83 -0.10 -3.00
CA ARG A 125 -5.36 1.19 -2.49
C ARG A 125 -5.53 2.30 -3.53
N TYR A 126 -5.18 2.06 -4.81
CA TYR A 126 -5.41 3.05 -5.87
C TYR A 126 -6.90 3.30 -6.11
N GLU A 127 -7.76 2.28 -6.04
CA GLU A 127 -9.21 2.47 -6.11
C GLU A 127 -9.73 3.36 -4.96
N LEU A 128 -9.25 3.15 -3.73
CA LEU A 128 -9.59 4.00 -2.58
C LEU A 128 -9.03 5.42 -2.73
N THR A 129 -7.83 5.58 -3.26
CA THR A 129 -7.24 6.90 -3.54
C THR A 129 -8.09 7.71 -4.52
N ILE A 130 -8.64 7.06 -5.55
CA ILE A 130 -9.59 7.70 -6.46
C ILE A 130 -10.90 8.07 -5.74
N GLN A 131 -11.41 7.21 -4.85
CA GLN A 131 -12.59 7.54 -4.04
C GLN A 131 -12.33 8.73 -3.09
N ALA A 132 -11.13 8.81 -2.51
CA ALA A 132 -10.71 9.88 -1.61
C ALA A 132 -10.81 11.28 -2.26
N THR A 133 -10.68 11.39 -3.58
CA THR A 133 -10.86 12.68 -4.28
C THR A 133 -12.28 13.25 -4.17
N ARG A 134 -13.26 12.43 -3.73
CA ARG A 134 -14.68 12.77 -3.64
C ARG A 134 -15.29 12.50 -2.26
N ASP A 135 -14.51 11.91 -1.35
CA ASP A 135 -14.93 11.56 0.02
C ASP A 135 -13.86 11.98 1.01
N PRO A 136 -14.06 13.11 1.73
CA PRO A 136 -13.08 13.65 2.65
C PRO A 136 -12.79 12.72 3.85
N VAL A 137 -13.72 11.82 4.22
CA VAL A 137 -13.50 10.85 5.30
C VAL A 137 -12.48 9.80 4.85
N ILE A 138 -12.61 9.28 3.63
CA ILE A 138 -11.63 8.37 3.03
C ILE A 138 -10.27 9.09 2.90
N ALA A 139 -10.26 10.33 2.42
CA ALA A 139 -9.03 11.12 2.28
C ALA A 139 -8.28 11.26 3.62
N ALA A 140 -8.98 11.69 4.67
CA ALA A 140 -8.38 11.82 6.01
C ALA A 140 -7.92 10.48 6.59
N THR A 141 -8.64 9.39 6.30
CA THR A 141 -8.27 8.05 6.75
C THR A 141 -6.98 7.59 6.07
N LEU A 142 -6.87 7.70 4.75
CA LEU A 142 -5.69 7.29 4.00
C LEU A 142 -4.46 8.17 4.30
N GLN A 143 -4.67 9.45 4.66
CA GLN A 143 -3.58 10.37 5.01
C GLN A 143 -2.72 9.83 6.15
N ARG A 144 -3.29 9.15 7.13
CA ARG A 144 -2.55 8.54 8.26
C ARG A 144 -1.49 7.54 7.81
N ALA A 145 -1.82 6.69 6.83
CA ALA A 145 -0.85 5.75 6.26
C ALA A 145 0.19 6.50 5.42
N THR A 146 -0.24 7.49 4.64
CA THR A 146 0.67 8.33 3.84
C THR A 146 1.70 9.02 4.71
N ASP A 147 1.29 9.64 5.81
CA ASP A 147 2.19 10.32 6.75
C ASP A 147 3.20 9.33 7.38
N ALA A 148 2.74 8.14 7.76
CA ALA A 148 3.61 7.10 8.30
C ALA A 148 4.64 6.60 7.26
N PHE A 149 4.21 6.39 6.02
CA PHE A 149 5.11 6.04 4.91
C PHE A 149 6.14 7.12 4.63
N THR A 150 5.69 8.37 4.54
CA THR A 150 6.58 9.52 4.29
C THR A 150 7.63 9.64 5.39
N LYS A 151 7.20 9.55 6.66
CA LYS A 151 8.13 9.59 7.78
C LYS A 151 9.14 8.44 7.74
N MET A 152 8.69 7.20 7.56
CA MET A 152 9.60 6.06 7.48
C MET A 152 10.61 6.22 6.33
N HIS A 153 10.13 6.66 5.16
CA HIS A 153 10.99 6.86 4.00
C HIS A 153 12.04 7.95 4.24
N HIS A 154 11.63 9.07 4.83
CA HIS A 154 12.54 10.13 5.24
C HIS A 154 13.61 9.61 6.23
N ASP A 155 13.20 8.87 7.27
CA ASP A 155 14.11 8.32 8.27
C ASP A 155 15.14 7.35 7.64
N ILE A 156 14.71 6.53 6.66
CA ILE A 156 15.61 5.64 5.89
C ILE A 156 16.60 6.46 5.05
N LEU A 157 16.15 7.50 4.37
CA LEU A 157 17.03 8.35 3.57
C LEU A 157 18.10 9.02 4.42
N VAL A 158 17.70 9.59 5.56
CA VAL A 158 18.66 10.23 6.49
C VAL A 158 19.73 9.24 6.95
N GLN A 159 19.38 7.99 7.24
CA GLN A 159 20.34 6.95 7.63
C GLN A 159 21.30 6.56 6.50
N LEU A 160 20.86 6.64 5.24
CA LEU A 160 21.66 6.30 4.06
C LEU A 160 22.59 7.43 3.60
N LEU A 161 22.35 8.66 4.04
CA LEU A 161 23.22 9.79 3.70
C LEU A 161 24.58 9.65 4.40
N PRO A 162 25.67 10.14 3.77
CA PRO A 162 27.00 10.08 4.37
C PRO A 162 27.03 10.73 5.75
N HIS A 163 27.53 10.02 6.76
CA HIS A 163 27.67 10.53 8.12
C HIS A 163 28.53 11.81 8.10
N GLY A 164 27.99 12.91 8.64
CA GLY A 164 28.67 14.22 8.65
C GLY A 164 28.43 15.07 7.41
N ALA A 165 27.58 14.66 6.47
CA ALA A 165 27.11 15.55 5.43
C ALA A 165 26.19 16.60 6.08
N ASP A 166 26.66 17.85 6.13
CA ASP A 166 25.86 19.01 6.54
C ASP A 166 24.93 19.37 5.37
N LEU A 167 23.84 18.60 5.21
CA LEU A 167 22.86 18.83 4.16
C LEU A 167 21.76 19.74 4.69
N ASP A 168 21.36 20.69 3.85
CA ASP A 168 20.20 21.50 4.11
C ASP A 168 18.96 20.59 4.29
N PRO A 169 18.14 20.77 5.36
CA PRO A 169 16.89 20.05 5.54
C PRO A 169 16.01 20.06 4.30
N ASP A 170 15.93 21.17 3.56
CA ASP A 170 15.15 21.30 2.34
C ASP A 170 15.61 20.31 1.25
N VAL A 171 16.91 20.03 1.16
CA VAL A 171 17.46 19.04 0.22
C VAL A 171 17.05 17.62 0.60
N VAL A 172 16.99 17.31 1.89
CA VAL A 172 16.54 16.00 2.38
C VAL A 172 15.04 15.81 2.09
N ASP A 173 14.24 16.85 2.28
CA ASP A 173 12.82 16.84 1.95
C ASP A 173 12.58 16.67 0.44
N ASP A 174 13.36 17.37 -0.40
CA ASP A 174 13.29 17.21 -1.87
C ASP A 174 13.68 15.79 -2.29
N LEU A 175 14.74 15.21 -1.73
CA LEU A 175 15.14 13.82 -1.95
C LEU A 175 14.02 12.86 -1.58
N SER A 176 13.39 13.06 -0.42
CA SER A 176 12.27 12.25 0.04
C SER A 176 11.09 12.34 -0.92
N ASN A 177 10.70 13.54 -1.31
CA ASN A 177 9.57 13.78 -2.20
C ASN A 177 9.79 13.18 -3.59
N VAL A 178 10.96 13.35 -4.18
CA VAL A 178 11.27 12.83 -5.52
C VAL A 178 11.31 11.30 -5.52
N THR A 179 11.98 10.69 -4.54
CA THR A 179 12.08 9.22 -4.47
C THR A 179 10.74 8.57 -4.15
N LEU A 180 9.91 9.16 -3.28
CA LEU A 180 8.54 8.70 -3.03
C LEU A 180 7.66 8.82 -4.27
N THR A 181 7.77 9.93 -5.01
CA THR A 181 7.04 10.13 -6.27
C THR A 181 7.42 9.06 -7.29
N PHE A 182 8.72 8.75 -7.40
CA PHE A 182 9.20 7.66 -8.26
C PHE A 182 8.64 6.30 -7.84
N ILE A 183 8.70 5.96 -6.55
CA ILE A 183 8.17 4.70 -6.01
C ILE A 183 6.66 4.59 -6.27
N ASN A 184 5.88 5.64 -6.02
CA ASN A 184 4.45 5.65 -6.29
C ASN A 184 4.15 5.46 -7.78
N GLY A 185 4.91 6.11 -8.66
CA GLY A 185 4.81 5.91 -10.10
C GLY A 185 5.12 4.48 -10.53
N LEU A 186 6.15 3.85 -9.95
CA LEU A 186 6.50 2.46 -10.20
C LEU A 186 5.40 1.50 -9.73
N MET A 187 4.85 1.71 -8.53
CA MET A 187 3.73 0.89 -8.03
C MET A 187 2.48 1.01 -8.91
N LEU A 188 2.20 2.21 -9.45
CA LEU A 188 1.12 2.38 -10.41
C LEU A 188 1.36 1.59 -11.71
N ARG A 189 2.60 1.52 -12.20
CA ARG A 189 2.96 0.68 -13.35
C ARG A 189 2.71 -0.81 -13.07
N PHE A 190 2.99 -1.29 -11.88
CA PHE A 190 2.66 -2.66 -11.48
C PHE A 190 1.16 -2.95 -11.58
N VAL A 191 0.31 -2.00 -11.20
CA VAL A 191 -1.16 -2.12 -11.34
C VAL A 191 -1.57 -2.28 -12.80
N HIS A 192 -0.86 -1.61 -13.72
CA HIS A 192 -1.07 -1.75 -15.16
C HIS A 192 -0.44 -3.02 -15.78
N GLY A 193 0.26 -3.83 -14.98
CA GLY A 193 0.95 -5.03 -15.45
C GLY A 193 2.32 -4.77 -16.07
N ASP A 194 2.85 -3.56 -15.95
CA ASP A 194 4.13 -3.16 -16.51
C ASP A 194 5.23 -3.25 -15.42
N ARG A 195 6.22 -4.11 -15.64
CA ARG A 195 7.30 -4.41 -14.71
C ARG A 195 8.66 -4.04 -15.31
N ILE A 196 8.86 -2.73 -15.54
CA ILE A 196 10.15 -2.20 -16.05
C ILE A 196 11.30 -2.33 -15.04
N ILE A 197 10.97 -2.42 -13.77
CA ILE A 197 11.87 -2.72 -12.66
C ILE A 197 11.24 -3.91 -11.94
N ASP A 198 11.93 -5.04 -11.90
CA ASP A 198 11.41 -6.30 -11.39
C ASP A 198 12.27 -6.93 -10.28
N SER A 199 13.43 -6.33 -9.97
CA SER A 199 14.28 -6.76 -8.87
C SER A 199 14.59 -5.63 -7.88
N PRO A 200 14.79 -5.97 -6.58
CA PRO A 200 15.20 -5.00 -5.57
C PRO A 200 16.50 -4.29 -5.91
N GLU A 201 17.47 -4.99 -6.50
CA GLU A 201 18.79 -4.47 -6.86
C GLU A 201 18.69 -3.40 -7.94
N GLN A 202 17.80 -3.60 -8.94
CA GLN A 202 17.52 -2.59 -9.96
C GLN A 202 16.89 -1.35 -9.35
N LEU A 203 15.94 -1.53 -8.43
CA LEU A 203 15.29 -0.40 -7.76
C LEU A 203 16.29 0.38 -6.92
N ASP A 204 17.14 -0.29 -6.13
CA ASP A 204 18.19 0.34 -5.34
C ASP A 204 19.16 1.14 -6.22
N ALA A 205 19.57 0.58 -7.36
CA ALA A 205 20.45 1.28 -8.30
C ALA A 205 19.81 2.56 -8.86
N VAL A 206 18.51 2.51 -9.20
CA VAL A 206 17.78 3.69 -9.69
C VAL A 206 17.60 4.73 -8.60
N LEU A 207 17.22 4.34 -7.39
CA LEU A 207 17.08 5.27 -6.26
C LEU A 207 18.42 5.92 -5.92
N ALA A 208 19.52 5.15 -5.89
CA ALA A 208 20.86 5.68 -5.68
C ALA A 208 21.28 6.70 -6.77
N ALA A 209 20.91 6.45 -8.03
CA ALA A 209 21.17 7.38 -9.12
C ALA A 209 20.38 8.69 -8.97
N ILE A 210 19.09 8.62 -8.56
CA ILE A 210 18.26 9.79 -8.27
C ILE A 210 18.89 10.62 -7.14
N VAL A 211 19.19 9.99 -6.01
CA VAL A 211 19.81 10.64 -4.84
C VAL A 211 21.13 11.31 -5.23
N THR A 212 22.01 10.58 -5.92
CA THR A 212 23.32 11.11 -6.37
C THR A 212 23.15 12.31 -7.32
N GLY A 213 22.16 12.24 -8.23
CA GLY A 213 21.86 13.32 -9.18
C GLY A 213 21.43 14.61 -8.47
N ILE A 214 20.55 14.51 -7.48
CA ILE A 214 20.06 15.66 -6.70
C ILE A 214 21.20 16.26 -5.86
N LEU A 215 21.96 15.45 -5.12
CA LEU A 215 23.07 15.92 -4.30
C LEU A 215 24.15 16.66 -5.14
N ARG A 216 24.47 16.16 -6.34
CA ARG A 216 25.38 16.85 -7.26
C ARG A 216 24.83 18.16 -7.81
N SER A 217 23.51 18.25 -7.98
CA SER A 217 22.85 19.47 -8.46
C SER A 217 22.82 20.55 -7.39
N ASP A 218 22.60 20.17 -6.13
CA ASP A 218 22.63 21.06 -4.98
C ASP A 218 24.03 21.67 -4.79
N GLN A 219 25.08 20.85 -4.78
CA GLN A 219 26.48 21.30 -4.72
C GLN A 219 26.83 22.31 -5.82
N ARG A 220 26.10 22.37 -6.92
CA ARG A 220 26.27 23.35 -8.01
C ARG A 220 25.39 24.59 -7.86
N GLY A 221 24.68 24.76 -6.74
CA GLY A 221 23.81 25.91 -6.47
C GLY A 221 22.57 25.99 -7.37
N ARG A 222 22.07 24.84 -7.89
CA ARG A 222 20.91 24.79 -8.81
C ARG A 222 19.58 24.46 -8.12
N LEU A 223 19.60 24.08 -6.86
CA LEU A 223 18.40 23.79 -6.05
C LEU A 223 18.20 24.83 -4.94
N THR A 224 18.50 26.09 -5.19
CA THR A 224 18.08 27.12 -4.27
C THR A 224 16.58 27.36 -4.45
N HIS A 225 15.83 27.24 -3.36
CA HIS A 225 14.41 27.53 -3.25
C HIS A 225 14.11 29.04 -3.33
N ASP A 226 14.82 29.73 -4.22
CA ASP A 226 14.50 31.11 -4.56
C ASP A 226 13.49 31.08 -5.72
N GLY A 227 12.27 31.54 -5.43
CA GLY A 227 11.06 31.51 -6.26
C GLY A 227 11.16 32.00 -7.70
N ALA A 228 12.10 31.50 -8.46
CA ALA A 228 12.17 31.69 -9.91
C ALA A 228 11.15 30.73 -10.56
N VAL A 229 9.90 31.19 -10.66
CA VAL A 229 8.95 30.70 -11.65
C VAL A 229 9.71 30.47 -12.96
N LEU A 230 9.86 29.20 -13.35
CA LEU A 230 10.29 28.84 -14.70
C LEU A 230 9.33 29.52 -15.68
N GLN A 231 9.74 30.66 -16.24
CA GLN A 231 8.99 31.25 -17.34
C GLN A 231 9.05 30.23 -18.49
N PRO A 232 7.88 29.83 -19.04
CA PRO A 232 7.89 28.97 -20.21
C PRO A 232 8.63 29.68 -21.33
N PRO A 233 9.42 28.97 -22.16
CA PRO A 233 10.12 29.58 -23.26
C PRO A 233 9.12 30.30 -24.14
N LEU A 234 9.39 31.58 -24.38
CA LEU A 234 8.59 32.44 -25.26
C LEU A 234 8.39 31.69 -26.59
N THR A 235 7.15 31.39 -26.92
CA THR A 235 6.75 30.84 -28.21
C THR A 235 7.26 31.78 -29.30
N ARG A 236 8.29 31.35 -30.06
CA ARG A 236 8.68 31.98 -31.28
C ARG A 236 7.49 32.00 -32.21
N SER A 237 6.91 33.18 -32.43
CA SER A 237 5.92 33.40 -33.45
C SER A 237 6.49 33.02 -34.82
N LEU A 238 5.91 32.00 -35.44
CA LEU A 238 6.20 31.66 -36.83
C LEU A 238 5.69 32.80 -37.72
N PRO A 239 6.46 33.26 -38.70
CA PRO A 239 6.00 34.26 -39.65
C PRO A 239 4.84 33.69 -40.50
N ARG A 240 3.75 34.40 -40.55
CA ARG A 240 2.63 34.11 -41.49
C ARG A 240 3.12 34.27 -42.93
N ARG A 241 2.95 33.25 -43.74
CA ARG A 241 2.89 33.32 -45.19
C ARG A 241 1.44 33.20 -45.63
#